data_5e25a76f8c05cdb3de434aad4dd0e819
#
_entry.id   5e25a76f8c05cdb3de434aad4dd0e819
#
_cell.length_a   1.000
_cell.length_b   1.000
_cell.length_c   1.000
_cell.angle_alpha   90.00
_cell.angle_beta   90.00
_cell.angle_gamma   90.00
#
_symmetry.space_group_name_H-M   'P 1'
#
loop_
_entity.id
_entity.type
_entity.pdbx_description
1 polymer ?
#
loop_
_entity_poly.entity_id
_entity_poly.type
_entity_poly.pdbx_seq_one_letter_code
_entity_poly.pdbx_strand_id
1 'polypeptide(L)'
;MKILVINAGSSSLKYQLIDVESGDVIAKGLCERIGIENSKLTYKPAGKEPFELVQDMRDHTDAIKLVLDALVDEKHGVISDMSEIDAVGHRVVHGGEKFAESVLLTDEVLETIESLNDLAPLHNPANLMGIRACKAIMPNTPMVGVFDTAFHQTMPKEAFIYGLPYEAYTDNMVRRYGFHGTSHNYVTLRAIEMLGKPAEETKIITCHLGNGSSISAVKGGKCIDTSMGLTPLEGVPMGTRCGDMDPAIVIYLMKKLGLDAK
;
A
#
# COMPACT_ATOMS: atom_id res chain seq x y z
N MET A 1 -18.58 -13.16 -6.93
CA MET A 1 -18.36 -11.87 -6.21
C MET A 1 -17.20 -11.14 -6.86
N LYS A 2 -17.43 -9.88 -7.29
CA LYS A 2 -16.40 -9.07 -7.98
C LYS A 2 -15.84 -8.00 -7.04
N ILE A 3 -14.55 -8.00 -6.82
CA ILE A 3 -13.87 -7.02 -5.96
C ILE A 3 -12.90 -6.18 -6.80
N LEU A 4 -13.04 -4.86 -6.71
CA LEU A 4 -12.09 -3.92 -7.27
C LEU A 4 -10.98 -3.63 -6.25
N VAL A 5 -9.74 -3.94 -6.57
CA VAL A 5 -8.57 -3.66 -5.73
C VAL A 5 -7.84 -2.44 -6.29
N ILE A 6 -7.59 -1.46 -5.43
CA ILE A 6 -6.94 -0.19 -5.78
C ILE A 6 -5.69 0.02 -4.93
N ASN A 7 -4.61 0.37 -5.60
CA ASN A 7 -3.35 0.76 -4.99
C ASN A 7 -2.94 2.12 -5.58
N ALA A 8 -3.27 3.19 -4.86
CA ALA A 8 -2.94 4.56 -5.22
C ALA A 8 -1.55 4.93 -4.65
N GLY A 9 -0.58 5.14 -5.52
CA GLY A 9 0.74 5.70 -5.19
C GLY A 9 0.75 7.22 -5.38
N SER A 10 1.89 7.88 -5.18
CA SER A 10 2.01 9.35 -5.28
C SER A 10 1.67 9.90 -6.67
N SER A 11 2.06 9.23 -7.74
CA SER A 11 1.84 9.64 -9.14
C SER A 11 1.35 8.50 -10.03
N SER A 12 0.83 7.43 -9.43
CA SER A 12 0.33 6.25 -10.16
C SER A 12 -0.81 5.59 -9.40
N LEU A 13 -1.64 4.84 -10.13
CA LEU A 13 -2.72 4.05 -9.57
C LEU A 13 -2.75 2.70 -10.29
N LYS A 14 -2.53 1.62 -9.55
CA LYS A 14 -2.70 0.25 -10.03
C LYS A 14 -4.04 -0.28 -9.58
N TYR A 15 -4.70 -1.07 -10.43
CA TYR A 15 -5.98 -1.67 -10.09
C TYR A 15 -6.12 -3.06 -10.69
N GLN A 16 -7.00 -3.84 -10.06
CA GLN A 16 -7.47 -5.13 -10.57
C GLN A 16 -8.94 -5.32 -10.17
N LEU A 17 -9.76 -5.77 -11.11
CA LEU A 17 -11.09 -6.31 -10.83
C LEU A 17 -10.96 -7.84 -10.81
N ILE A 18 -11.33 -8.47 -9.71
CA ILE A 18 -11.12 -9.90 -9.46
C ILE A 18 -12.47 -10.56 -9.17
N ASP A 19 -12.71 -11.71 -9.78
CA ASP A 19 -13.74 -12.63 -9.31
C ASP A 19 -13.17 -13.48 -8.18
N VAL A 20 -13.72 -13.32 -6.98
CA VAL A 20 -13.21 -14.00 -5.78
C VAL A 20 -13.51 -15.49 -5.78
N GLU A 21 -14.58 -15.92 -6.45
CA GLU A 21 -14.99 -17.33 -6.47
C GLU A 21 -14.06 -18.17 -7.34
N SER A 22 -13.69 -17.66 -8.52
CA SER A 22 -12.73 -18.33 -9.42
C SER A 22 -11.28 -17.95 -9.12
N GLY A 23 -11.04 -16.80 -8.49
CA GLY A 23 -9.71 -16.20 -8.34
C GLY A 23 -9.19 -15.51 -9.60
N ASP A 24 -10.02 -15.39 -10.65
CA ASP A 24 -9.61 -14.82 -11.93
C ASP A 24 -9.55 -13.30 -11.90
N VAL A 25 -8.54 -12.76 -12.55
CA VAL A 25 -8.43 -11.32 -12.81
C VAL A 25 -9.26 -10.98 -14.05
N ILE A 26 -10.40 -10.32 -13.86
CA ILE A 26 -11.34 -9.91 -14.93
C ILE A 26 -10.78 -8.72 -15.74
N ALA A 27 -10.16 -7.77 -15.07
CA ALA A 27 -9.43 -6.65 -15.68
C ALA A 27 -8.33 -6.17 -14.75
N LYS A 28 -7.26 -5.62 -15.31
CA LYS A 28 -6.19 -4.95 -14.57
C LYS A 28 -5.61 -3.80 -15.36
N GLY A 29 -4.93 -2.90 -14.68
CA GLY A 29 -4.26 -1.81 -15.36
C GLY A 29 -3.50 -0.88 -14.42
N LEU A 30 -3.06 0.22 -15.03
CA LEU A 30 -2.20 1.20 -14.42
C LEU A 30 -2.51 2.58 -14.99
N CYS A 31 -2.72 3.55 -14.12
CA CYS A 31 -2.60 4.97 -14.46
C CYS A 31 -1.21 5.45 -14.04
N GLU A 32 -0.51 6.12 -14.94
CA GLU A 32 0.84 6.64 -14.73
C GLU A 32 0.88 8.14 -14.95
N ARG A 33 1.85 8.82 -14.32
CA ARG A 33 2.08 10.26 -14.47
C ARG A 33 0.87 11.10 -14.01
N ILE A 34 0.15 10.65 -12.99
CA ILE A 34 -0.95 11.41 -12.39
C ILE A 34 -0.41 12.74 -11.85
N GLY A 35 -1.06 13.85 -12.18
CA GLY A 35 -0.63 15.20 -11.83
C GLY A 35 0.48 15.78 -12.72
N ILE A 36 0.84 15.10 -13.80
CA ILE A 36 1.89 15.50 -14.74
C ILE A 36 1.34 15.37 -16.17
N GLU A 37 1.86 16.16 -17.11
CA GLU A 37 1.48 16.11 -18.52
C GLU A 37 1.69 14.70 -19.13
N ASN A 38 0.83 14.35 -20.08
CA ASN A 38 0.84 13.06 -20.77
C ASN A 38 0.60 11.88 -19.80
N SER A 39 -0.34 12.02 -18.89
CA SER A 39 -0.80 10.91 -18.07
C SER A 39 -1.38 9.80 -18.97
N LYS A 40 -1.22 8.56 -18.55
CA LYS A 40 -1.61 7.40 -19.35
C LYS A 40 -2.36 6.36 -18.54
N LEU A 41 -3.50 5.90 -19.04
CA LEU A 41 -4.16 4.69 -18.60
C LEU A 41 -3.73 3.51 -19.50
N THR A 42 -3.23 2.45 -18.88
CA THR A 42 -3.12 1.13 -19.50
C THR A 42 -4.25 0.24 -18.96
N TYR A 43 -5.08 -0.30 -19.82
CA TYR A 43 -6.20 -1.18 -19.47
C TYR A 43 -6.06 -2.54 -20.13
N LYS A 44 -6.16 -3.61 -19.35
CA LYS A 44 -5.98 -4.99 -19.78
C LYS A 44 -7.17 -5.83 -19.33
N PRO A 45 -8.25 -5.89 -20.12
CA PRO A 45 -9.40 -6.77 -19.87
C PRO A 45 -9.05 -8.23 -20.18
N ALA A 46 -9.61 -9.16 -19.42
CA ALA A 46 -9.49 -10.58 -19.73
C ALA A 46 -10.24 -10.93 -21.03
N GLY A 47 -9.59 -11.68 -21.90
CA GLY A 47 -10.19 -12.15 -23.16
C GLY A 47 -10.44 -11.08 -24.23
N LYS A 48 -9.96 -9.86 -24.03
CA LYS A 48 -10.04 -8.77 -25.03
C LYS A 48 -8.66 -8.11 -25.22
N GLU A 49 -8.51 -7.38 -26.33
CA GLU A 49 -7.27 -6.65 -26.61
C GLU A 49 -7.05 -5.53 -25.58
N PRO A 50 -5.86 -5.41 -24.99
CA PRO A 50 -5.52 -4.29 -24.13
C PRO A 50 -5.46 -2.98 -24.93
N PHE A 51 -5.75 -1.86 -24.26
CA PHE A 51 -5.58 -0.54 -24.86
C PHE A 51 -4.86 0.42 -23.93
N GLU A 52 -4.30 1.46 -24.52
CA GLU A 52 -3.71 2.58 -23.82
C GLU A 52 -4.45 3.86 -24.20
N LEU A 53 -4.71 4.71 -23.21
CA LEU A 53 -5.31 6.02 -23.40
C LEU A 53 -4.40 7.07 -22.78
N VAL A 54 -3.91 8.00 -23.59
CA VAL A 54 -3.18 9.18 -23.12
C VAL A 54 -4.20 10.29 -22.90
N GLN A 55 -4.40 10.65 -21.66
CA GLN A 55 -5.34 11.68 -21.22
C GLN A 55 -4.86 12.26 -19.91
N ASP A 56 -4.80 13.59 -19.81
CA ASP A 56 -4.32 14.26 -18.61
C ASP A 56 -5.22 13.92 -17.39
N MET A 57 -4.60 13.49 -16.33
CA MET A 57 -5.18 13.21 -15.02
C MET A 57 -4.60 14.20 -14.02
N ARG A 58 -5.38 15.18 -13.60
CA ARG A 58 -4.93 16.23 -12.67
C ARG A 58 -4.61 15.68 -11.29
N ASP A 59 -5.35 14.65 -10.88
CA ASP A 59 -5.20 13.97 -9.59
C ASP A 59 -5.76 12.54 -9.64
N HIS A 60 -5.77 11.87 -8.49
CA HIS A 60 -6.27 10.51 -8.35
C HIS A 60 -7.79 10.39 -8.57
N THR A 61 -8.55 11.49 -8.45
CA THR A 61 -9.98 11.50 -8.75
C THR A 61 -10.21 11.29 -10.24
N ASP A 62 -9.46 12.02 -11.08
CA ASP A 62 -9.53 11.84 -12.54
C ASP A 62 -9.10 10.41 -12.92
N ALA A 63 -8.05 9.89 -12.29
CA ALA A 63 -7.56 8.53 -12.55
C ALA A 63 -8.59 7.45 -12.18
N ILE A 64 -9.22 7.55 -11.00
CA ILE A 64 -10.28 6.62 -10.56
C ILE A 64 -11.45 6.66 -11.54
N LYS A 65 -11.91 7.87 -11.91
CA LYS A 65 -13.01 8.01 -12.86
C LYS A 65 -12.67 7.32 -14.17
N LEU A 66 -11.49 7.55 -14.72
CA LEU A 66 -11.07 6.97 -15.99
C LEU A 66 -10.99 5.42 -15.91
N VAL A 67 -10.54 4.87 -14.79
CA VAL A 67 -10.53 3.42 -14.54
C VAL A 67 -11.96 2.86 -14.53
N LEU A 68 -12.87 3.51 -13.79
CA LEU A 68 -14.25 3.06 -13.67
C LEU A 68 -14.98 3.16 -15.02
N ASP A 69 -14.78 4.26 -15.76
CA ASP A 69 -15.34 4.44 -17.11
C ASP A 69 -14.84 3.31 -18.06
N ALA A 70 -13.55 2.92 -17.97
CA ALA A 70 -13.00 1.84 -18.77
C ALA A 70 -13.58 0.45 -18.42
N LEU A 71 -13.97 0.22 -17.16
CA LEU A 71 -14.59 -1.04 -16.75
C LEU A 71 -15.97 -1.26 -17.34
N VAL A 72 -16.74 -0.19 -17.59
CA VAL A 72 -18.09 -0.22 -18.17
C VAL A 72 -18.15 0.23 -19.64
N ASP A 73 -17.00 0.48 -20.28
CA ASP A 73 -16.95 0.90 -21.69
C ASP A 73 -17.67 -0.10 -22.60
N GLU A 74 -18.47 0.37 -23.55
CA GLU A 74 -19.30 -0.47 -24.43
C GLU A 74 -18.49 -1.51 -25.23
N LYS A 75 -17.27 -1.15 -25.61
CA LYS A 75 -16.41 -2.00 -26.47
C LYS A 75 -15.42 -2.82 -25.67
N HIS A 76 -14.79 -2.23 -24.67
CA HIS A 76 -13.67 -2.81 -23.93
C HIS A 76 -14.03 -3.20 -22.49
N GLY A 77 -15.14 -2.72 -21.96
CA GLY A 77 -15.59 -2.99 -20.60
C GLY A 77 -15.80 -4.46 -20.31
N VAL A 78 -15.70 -4.83 -19.05
CA VAL A 78 -15.83 -6.19 -18.55
C VAL A 78 -17.03 -6.38 -17.62
N ILE A 79 -17.69 -5.28 -17.26
CA ILE A 79 -18.95 -5.22 -16.51
C ILE A 79 -19.90 -4.29 -17.25
N SER A 80 -21.20 -4.48 -17.06
CA SER A 80 -22.24 -3.66 -17.70
C SER A 80 -22.61 -2.42 -16.88
N ASP A 81 -22.44 -2.52 -15.55
CA ASP A 81 -22.79 -1.46 -14.60
C ASP A 81 -21.91 -1.53 -13.36
N MET A 82 -21.72 -0.38 -12.69
CA MET A 82 -20.92 -0.30 -11.46
C MET A 82 -21.48 -1.10 -10.29
N SER A 83 -22.78 -1.39 -10.29
CA SER A 83 -23.42 -2.25 -9.26
C SER A 83 -22.94 -3.70 -9.29
N GLU A 84 -22.24 -4.12 -10.34
CA GLU A 84 -21.58 -5.42 -10.39
C GLU A 84 -20.29 -5.49 -9.54
N ILE A 85 -19.80 -4.35 -9.04
CA ILE A 85 -18.68 -4.29 -8.11
C ILE A 85 -19.23 -4.45 -6.69
N ASP A 86 -19.06 -5.63 -6.11
CA ASP A 86 -19.59 -5.96 -4.78
C ASP A 86 -18.85 -5.26 -3.64
N ALA A 87 -17.54 -4.99 -3.80
CA ALA A 87 -16.72 -4.26 -2.84
C ALA A 87 -15.47 -3.65 -3.47
N VAL A 88 -14.87 -2.66 -2.79
CA VAL A 88 -13.57 -2.09 -3.19
C VAL A 88 -12.56 -2.27 -2.06
N GLY A 89 -11.41 -2.87 -2.36
CA GLY A 89 -10.26 -2.96 -1.46
C GLY A 89 -9.24 -1.87 -1.78
N HIS A 90 -8.90 -1.04 -0.79
CA HIS A 90 -7.91 0.01 -0.92
C HIS A 90 -6.65 -0.30 -0.11
N ARG A 91 -5.50 -0.29 -0.76
CA ARG A 91 -4.24 -0.26 -0.03
C ARG A 91 -4.07 1.12 0.59
N VAL A 92 -3.80 1.14 1.90
CA VAL A 92 -3.41 2.33 2.67
C VAL A 92 -2.01 2.10 3.22
N VAL A 93 -1.11 3.05 3.00
CA VAL A 93 0.31 2.81 3.33
C VAL A 93 0.52 2.81 4.83
N HIS A 94 -0.08 3.74 5.58
CA HIS A 94 0.19 3.87 7.00
C HIS A 94 -1.07 3.88 7.85
N GLY A 95 -1.18 2.89 8.72
CA GLY A 95 -2.29 2.75 9.69
C GLY A 95 -1.92 3.17 11.12
N GLY A 96 -0.68 3.61 11.35
CA GLY A 96 -0.19 3.91 12.69
C GLY A 96 -0.30 2.70 13.61
N GLU A 97 -0.58 2.93 14.87
CA GLU A 97 -0.94 1.91 15.87
C GLU A 97 -2.47 1.71 15.95
N LYS A 98 -3.25 2.43 15.11
CA LYS A 98 -4.71 2.41 15.14
C LYS A 98 -5.31 1.23 14.39
N PHE A 99 -4.60 0.72 13.37
CA PHE A 99 -5.11 -0.32 12.49
C PHE A 99 -4.15 -1.52 12.46
N ALA A 100 -4.55 -2.61 13.13
CA ALA A 100 -3.82 -3.88 13.17
C ALA A 100 -4.40 -4.92 12.18
N GLU A 101 -5.51 -4.59 11.50
CA GLU A 101 -6.20 -5.44 10.53
C GLU A 101 -6.91 -4.60 9.47
N SER A 102 -7.49 -5.26 8.48
CA SER A 102 -8.31 -4.60 7.47
C SER A 102 -9.62 -4.12 8.07
N VAL A 103 -10.08 -2.92 7.70
CA VAL A 103 -11.29 -2.31 8.26
C VAL A 103 -12.21 -1.76 7.18
N LEU A 104 -13.51 -1.72 7.47
CA LEU A 104 -14.48 -1.02 6.64
C LEU A 104 -14.23 0.50 6.73
N LEU A 105 -14.15 1.16 5.58
CA LEU A 105 -13.83 2.58 5.48
C LEU A 105 -15.07 3.45 5.74
N THR A 106 -15.38 3.66 7.02
CA THR A 106 -16.36 4.67 7.48
C THR A 106 -15.75 6.06 7.47
N ASP A 107 -16.58 7.10 7.63
CA ASP A 107 -16.07 8.48 7.71
C ASP A 107 -15.13 8.67 8.91
N GLU A 108 -15.43 8.06 10.06
CA GLU A 108 -14.56 8.07 11.25
C GLU A 108 -13.20 7.40 10.97
N VAL A 109 -13.19 6.30 10.22
CA VAL A 109 -11.93 5.64 9.80
C VAL A 109 -11.14 6.54 8.87
N LEU A 110 -11.78 7.24 7.94
CA LEU A 110 -11.10 8.17 7.04
C LEU A 110 -10.49 9.36 7.80
N GLU A 111 -11.20 9.92 8.77
CA GLU A 111 -10.67 10.98 9.66
C GLU A 111 -9.46 10.48 10.45
N THR A 112 -9.52 9.23 10.95
CA THR A 112 -8.39 8.62 11.66
C THR A 112 -7.18 8.45 10.74
N ILE A 113 -7.36 7.97 9.50
CA ILE A 113 -6.27 7.87 8.50
C ILE A 113 -5.70 9.27 8.20
N GLU A 114 -6.55 10.28 8.08
CA GLU A 114 -6.12 11.66 7.81
C GLU A 114 -5.26 12.23 8.95
N SER A 115 -5.57 11.90 10.19
CA SER A 115 -4.76 12.27 11.37
C SER A 115 -3.36 11.65 11.38
N LEU A 116 -3.13 10.62 10.56
CA LEU A 116 -1.84 9.94 10.39
C LEU A 116 -1.04 10.43 9.18
N ASN A 117 -1.48 11.50 8.51
CA ASN A 117 -0.80 12.02 7.31
C ASN A 117 0.66 12.39 7.57
N ASP A 118 0.98 12.88 8.77
CA ASP A 118 2.36 13.26 9.14
C ASP A 118 3.32 12.05 9.16
N LEU A 119 2.80 10.83 9.40
CA LEU A 119 3.60 9.61 9.34
C LEU A 119 3.85 9.12 7.90
N ALA A 120 3.00 9.51 6.95
CA ALA A 120 3.12 9.14 5.54
C ALA A 120 2.66 10.27 4.60
N PRO A 121 3.30 11.44 4.62
CA PRO A 121 2.84 12.65 3.93
C PRO A 121 2.80 12.50 2.40
N LEU A 122 3.60 11.59 1.84
CA LEU A 122 3.63 11.32 0.39
C LEU A 122 2.63 10.25 -0.06
N HIS A 123 1.97 9.53 0.88
CA HIS A 123 1.16 8.36 0.54
C HIS A 123 -0.28 8.46 1.06
N ASN A 124 -0.48 8.68 2.36
CA ASN A 124 -1.83 8.70 2.94
C ASN A 124 -2.77 9.73 2.28
N PRO A 125 -2.33 10.98 1.96
CA PRO A 125 -3.19 11.93 1.24
C PRO A 125 -3.66 11.40 -0.12
N ALA A 126 -2.77 10.77 -0.90
CA ALA A 126 -3.12 10.16 -2.19
C ALA A 126 -4.07 8.97 -2.03
N ASN A 127 -3.85 8.13 -1.00
CA ASN A 127 -4.76 7.04 -0.67
C ASN A 127 -6.16 7.55 -0.32
N LEU A 128 -6.26 8.56 0.55
CA LEU A 128 -7.54 9.18 0.93
C LEU A 128 -8.27 9.81 -0.27
N MET A 129 -7.55 10.47 -1.17
CA MET A 129 -8.12 11.03 -2.39
C MET A 129 -8.74 9.94 -3.26
N GLY A 130 -8.02 8.83 -3.48
CA GLY A 130 -8.53 7.69 -4.24
C GLY A 130 -9.77 7.06 -3.59
N ILE A 131 -9.77 6.88 -2.25
CA ILE A 131 -10.90 6.34 -1.50
C ILE A 131 -12.13 7.27 -1.63
N ARG A 132 -11.94 8.56 -1.40
CA ARG A 132 -13.02 9.57 -1.49
C ARG A 132 -13.60 9.64 -2.90
N ALA A 133 -12.76 9.53 -3.93
CA ALA A 133 -13.21 9.47 -5.32
C ALA A 133 -14.08 8.25 -5.61
N CYS A 134 -13.67 7.06 -5.16
CA CYS A 134 -14.48 5.85 -5.27
C CYS A 134 -15.81 5.98 -4.52
N LYS A 135 -15.79 6.51 -3.29
CA LYS A 135 -16.99 6.73 -2.47
C LYS A 135 -18.00 7.67 -3.11
N ALA A 136 -17.51 8.71 -3.78
CA ALA A 136 -18.37 9.67 -4.50
C ALA A 136 -19.08 9.04 -5.71
N ILE A 137 -18.40 8.11 -6.42
CA ILE A 137 -18.95 7.45 -7.62
C ILE A 137 -19.79 6.23 -7.23
N MET A 138 -19.40 5.50 -6.22
CA MET A 138 -20.05 4.26 -5.76
C MET A 138 -20.43 4.37 -4.27
N PRO A 139 -21.37 5.24 -3.89
CA PRO A 139 -21.67 5.56 -2.48
C PRO A 139 -22.23 4.38 -1.66
N ASN A 140 -22.80 3.39 -2.33
CA ASN A 140 -23.40 2.21 -1.70
C ASN A 140 -22.49 0.98 -1.70
N THR A 141 -21.36 1.04 -2.40
CA THR A 141 -20.42 -0.09 -2.47
C THR A 141 -19.51 -0.08 -1.23
N PRO A 142 -19.45 -1.19 -0.46
CA PRO A 142 -18.57 -1.31 0.69
C PRO A 142 -17.11 -1.12 0.29
N MET A 143 -16.34 -0.38 1.09
CA MET A 143 -14.92 -0.13 0.87
C MET A 143 -14.11 -0.57 2.08
N VAL A 144 -13.00 -1.28 1.85
CA VAL A 144 -12.13 -1.84 2.87
C VAL A 144 -10.73 -1.28 2.74
N GLY A 145 -10.18 -0.78 3.84
CA GLY A 145 -8.77 -0.36 3.93
C GLY A 145 -7.89 -1.52 4.37
N VAL A 146 -6.80 -1.74 3.64
CA VAL A 146 -5.77 -2.74 3.95
C VAL A 146 -4.46 -2.01 4.16
N PHE A 147 -3.90 -2.11 5.37
CA PHE A 147 -2.77 -1.28 5.79
C PHE A 147 -1.44 -2.02 5.66
N ASP A 148 -0.44 -1.38 5.04
CA ASP A 148 0.90 -1.95 4.91
C ASP A 148 1.57 -2.20 6.26
N THR A 149 1.21 -1.43 7.28
CA THR A 149 1.78 -1.52 8.64
C THR A 149 1.08 -2.54 9.54
N ALA A 150 -0.12 -3.02 9.15
CA ALA A 150 -0.96 -3.84 10.05
C ALA A 150 -0.31 -5.16 10.47
N PHE A 151 0.30 -5.90 9.54
CA PHE A 151 0.96 -7.18 9.83
C PHE A 151 2.08 -7.06 10.87
N HIS A 152 2.73 -5.90 10.92
CA HIS A 152 3.86 -5.62 11.81
C HIS A 152 3.44 -5.15 13.21
N GLN A 153 2.14 -4.96 13.48
CA GLN A 153 1.66 -4.53 14.80
C GLN A 153 1.85 -5.61 15.90
N THR A 154 2.19 -6.84 15.51
CA THR A 154 2.52 -7.93 16.45
C THR A 154 3.96 -7.91 16.95
N MET A 155 4.81 -7.00 16.47
CA MET A 155 6.18 -6.84 16.96
C MET A 155 6.21 -6.48 18.45
N PRO A 156 7.10 -7.11 19.26
CA PRO A 156 7.28 -6.74 20.65
C PRO A 156 8.02 -5.39 20.78
N LYS A 157 7.91 -4.75 21.95
CA LYS A 157 8.48 -3.41 22.20
C LYS A 157 9.96 -3.31 21.87
N GLU A 158 10.73 -4.30 22.27
CA GLU A 158 12.18 -4.39 22.02
C GLU A 158 12.55 -4.41 20.54
N ALA A 159 11.62 -4.78 19.65
CA ALA A 159 11.83 -4.78 18.20
C ALA A 159 11.41 -3.47 17.55
N PHE A 160 10.43 -2.75 18.11
CA PHE A 160 9.92 -1.54 17.46
C PHE A 160 10.39 -0.22 18.08
N ILE A 161 10.88 -0.20 19.31
CA ILE A 161 11.39 1.03 19.96
C ILE A 161 12.80 1.32 19.46
N TYR A 162 13.04 2.57 19.06
CA TYR A 162 14.38 3.05 18.74
C TYR A 162 15.15 3.44 20.02
N GLY A 163 16.47 3.38 19.96
CA GLY A 163 17.37 3.85 21.03
C GLY A 163 17.43 5.37 21.15
N LEU A 164 16.25 6.01 21.26
CA LEU A 164 16.03 7.43 21.41
C LEU A 164 15.37 7.71 22.77
N PRO A 165 15.31 8.98 23.25
CA PRO A 165 14.47 9.32 24.40
C PRO A 165 13.05 8.79 24.21
N TYR A 166 12.48 8.20 25.27
CA TYR A 166 11.20 7.47 25.18
C TYR A 166 10.02 8.37 24.75
N GLU A 167 10.15 9.68 25.01
CA GLU A 167 9.21 10.71 24.59
C GLU A 167 9.10 10.82 23.06
N ALA A 168 10.14 10.42 22.32
CA ALA A 168 10.06 10.33 20.85
C ALA A 168 8.96 9.33 20.41
N TYR A 169 8.79 8.26 21.15
CA TYR A 169 7.70 7.31 20.92
C TYR A 169 6.37 7.80 21.50
N THR A 170 6.33 8.17 22.78
CA THR A 170 5.06 8.49 23.46
C THR A 170 4.38 9.73 22.92
N ASP A 171 5.14 10.76 22.56
CA ASP A 171 4.62 12.06 22.18
C ASP A 171 4.59 12.26 20.67
N ASN A 172 5.48 11.57 19.93
CA ASN A 172 5.66 11.78 18.49
C ASN A 172 5.47 10.50 17.64
N MET A 173 5.02 9.40 18.25
CA MET A 173 4.77 8.11 17.56
C MET A 173 6.00 7.56 16.81
N VAL A 174 7.23 7.93 17.23
CA VAL A 174 8.47 7.48 16.59
C VAL A 174 8.78 6.06 17.03
N ARG A 175 8.50 5.12 16.12
CA ARG A 175 8.77 3.69 16.28
C ARG A 175 9.00 3.04 14.92
N ARG A 176 9.50 1.79 14.92
CA ARG A 176 9.45 0.94 13.74
C ARG A 176 8.01 0.50 13.48
N TYR A 177 7.48 0.80 12.30
CA TYR A 177 6.18 0.32 11.84
C TYR A 177 6.33 -0.84 10.85
N GLY A 178 7.30 -0.75 9.93
CA GLY A 178 7.44 -1.67 8.83
C GLY A 178 6.38 -1.47 7.75
N PHE A 179 6.68 -1.96 6.55
CA PHE A 179 5.84 -1.81 5.37
C PHE A 179 5.81 -3.11 4.56
N HIS A 180 5.08 -3.11 3.44
CA HIS A 180 4.80 -4.31 2.66
C HIS A 180 4.07 -5.41 3.45
N GLY A 181 3.40 -5.05 4.54
CA GLY A 181 2.78 -5.99 5.47
C GLY A 181 1.78 -6.93 4.81
N THR A 182 0.99 -6.44 3.86
CA THR A 182 0.08 -7.28 3.06
C THR A 182 0.84 -8.37 2.31
N SER A 183 1.98 -8.04 1.70
CA SER A 183 2.83 -9.01 1.00
C SER A 183 3.45 -10.02 1.97
N HIS A 184 4.03 -9.54 3.08
CA HIS A 184 4.63 -10.41 4.09
C HIS A 184 3.61 -11.37 4.71
N ASN A 185 2.40 -10.87 5.02
CA ASN A 185 1.31 -11.68 5.54
C ASN A 185 0.89 -12.77 4.54
N TYR A 186 0.63 -12.37 3.28
CA TYR A 186 0.23 -13.31 2.23
C TYR A 186 1.25 -14.41 2.02
N VAL A 187 2.53 -14.04 1.86
CA VAL A 187 3.62 -15.03 1.65
C VAL A 187 3.79 -15.92 2.88
N THR A 188 3.62 -15.37 4.09
CA THR A 188 3.64 -16.17 5.33
C THR A 188 2.56 -17.24 5.34
N LEU A 189 1.30 -16.86 5.05
CA LEU A 189 0.18 -17.80 5.03
C LEU A 189 0.39 -18.88 3.96
N ARG A 190 0.84 -18.51 2.76
CA ARG A 190 1.16 -19.46 1.70
C ARG A 190 2.29 -20.40 2.09
N ALA A 191 3.35 -19.91 2.73
CA ALA A 191 4.46 -20.73 3.19
C ALA A 191 4.00 -21.74 4.28
N ILE A 192 3.17 -21.31 5.23
CA ILE A 192 2.60 -22.21 6.26
C ILE A 192 1.79 -23.32 5.62
N GLU A 193 0.91 -22.97 4.67
CA GLU A 193 0.11 -23.93 3.92
C GLU A 193 0.99 -24.95 3.17
N MET A 194 2.02 -24.49 2.46
CA MET A 194 2.95 -25.35 1.72
C MET A 194 3.79 -26.26 2.64
N LEU A 195 4.12 -25.79 3.84
CA LEU A 195 4.85 -26.58 4.84
C LEU A 195 3.96 -27.66 5.46
N GLY A 196 2.65 -27.52 5.42
CA GLY A 196 1.68 -28.46 6.03
C GLY A 196 1.83 -28.58 7.55
N LYS A 197 2.31 -27.51 8.22
CA LYS A 197 2.52 -27.45 9.67
C LYS A 197 1.56 -26.46 10.33
N PRO A 198 1.23 -26.68 11.63
CA PRO A 198 0.57 -25.66 12.41
C PRO A 198 1.38 -24.34 12.42
N ALA A 199 0.69 -23.20 12.32
CA ALA A 199 1.35 -21.89 12.25
C ALA A 199 2.31 -21.66 13.42
N GLU A 200 1.91 -22.04 14.63
CA GLU A 200 2.66 -21.91 15.89
C GLU A 200 4.00 -22.64 15.89
N GLU A 201 4.17 -23.65 15.07
CA GLU A 201 5.43 -24.40 14.92
C GLU A 201 6.37 -23.80 13.88
N THR A 202 5.94 -22.74 13.17
CA THR A 202 6.72 -22.17 12.07
C THR A 202 7.59 -21.00 12.50
N LYS A 203 8.76 -20.90 11.87
CA LYS A 203 9.65 -19.74 11.87
C LYS A 203 10.02 -19.46 10.42
N ILE A 204 9.66 -18.31 9.92
CA ILE A 204 9.74 -17.97 8.50
C ILE A 204 10.44 -16.60 8.36
N ILE A 205 11.33 -16.49 7.40
CA ILE A 205 11.83 -15.21 6.91
C ILE A 205 11.16 -14.95 5.57
N THR A 206 10.44 -13.84 5.47
CA THR A 206 9.82 -13.40 4.22
C THR A 206 10.60 -12.25 3.62
N CYS A 207 10.84 -12.30 2.30
CA CYS A 207 11.57 -11.29 1.55
C CYS A 207 10.66 -10.71 0.46
N HIS A 208 10.31 -9.43 0.61
CA HIS A 208 9.66 -8.66 -0.45
C HIS A 208 10.76 -7.91 -1.20
N LEU A 209 11.08 -8.36 -2.42
CA LEU A 209 12.21 -7.85 -3.21
C LEU A 209 11.69 -7.21 -4.51
N GLY A 210 11.49 -5.92 -4.48
CA GLY A 210 11.09 -5.10 -5.62
C GLY A 210 11.96 -3.83 -5.69
N ASN A 211 11.46 -2.76 -6.32
CA ASN A 211 12.11 -1.45 -6.25
C ASN A 211 12.14 -0.91 -4.80
N GLY A 212 11.07 -1.14 -4.02
CA GLY A 212 11.11 -1.16 -2.57
C GLY A 212 11.37 -2.59 -2.08
N SER A 213 12.20 -2.77 -1.05
CA SER A 213 12.56 -4.09 -0.53
C SER A 213 12.50 -4.10 0.99
N SER A 214 12.02 -5.20 1.55
CA SER A 214 11.99 -5.43 2.99
C SER A 214 12.08 -6.92 3.31
N ILE A 215 12.57 -7.20 4.52
CA ILE A 215 12.68 -8.55 5.07
C ILE A 215 11.95 -8.56 6.41
N SER A 216 11.14 -9.58 6.65
CA SER A 216 10.42 -9.72 7.93
C SER A 216 10.68 -11.09 8.54
N ALA A 217 10.89 -11.11 9.86
CA ALA A 217 10.97 -12.31 10.67
C ALA A 217 9.58 -12.63 11.23
N VAL A 218 9.14 -13.85 11.01
CA VAL A 218 7.81 -14.34 11.40
C VAL A 218 7.95 -15.57 12.26
N LYS A 219 7.26 -15.58 13.40
CA LYS A 219 7.18 -16.73 14.30
C LYS A 219 5.72 -17.00 14.65
N GLY A 220 5.28 -18.24 14.46
CA GLY A 220 3.91 -18.61 14.76
C GLY A 220 2.88 -17.82 13.92
N GLY A 221 3.20 -17.48 12.66
CA GLY A 221 2.34 -16.68 11.78
C GLY A 221 2.31 -15.18 12.10
N LYS A 222 3.05 -14.70 13.11
CA LYS A 222 3.09 -13.30 13.56
C LYS A 222 4.44 -12.67 13.27
N CYS A 223 4.43 -11.44 12.77
CA CYS A 223 5.66 -10.66 12.60
C CYS A 223 6.29 -10.37 13.96
N ILE A 224 7.58 -10.67 14.10
CA ILE A 224 8.36 -10.39 15.32
C ILE A 224 9.45 -9.35 15.09
N ASP A 225 9.81 -9.09 13.82
CA ASP A 225 10.75 -8.04 13.42
C ASP A 225 10.64 -7.79 11.91
N THR A 226 11.02 -6.60 11.46
CA THR A 226 11.05 -6.24 10.04
C THR A 226 12.13 -5.20 9.76
N SER A 227 12.63 -5.18 8.54
CA SER A 227 13.77 -4.33 8.16
C SER A 227 13.42 -2.85 7.94
N MET A 228 12.22 -2.52 7.44
CA MET A 228 11.79 -1.11 7.31
C MET A 228 11.38 -0.54 8.66
N GLY A 229 11.61 0.76 8.85
CA GLY A 229 11.48 1.44 10.14
C GLY A 229 10.22 2.30 10.27
N LEU A 230 10.42 3.53 10.78
CA LEU A 230 9.41 4.59 10.82
C LEU A 230 8.91 4.90 9.40
N THR A 231 9.82 4.90 8.45
CA THR A 231 9.56 5.10 7.02
C THR A 231 10.05 3.91 6.20
N PRO A 232 9.67 3.78 4.91
CA PRO A 232 10.16 2.72 4.05
C PRO A 232 11.61 2.93 3.56
N LEU A 233 12.48 3.54 4.39
CA LEU A 233 13.88 3.84 4.06
C LEU A 233 14.87 2.86 4.71
N GLU A 234 14.68 2.58 6.01
CA GLU A 234 15.55 1.72 6.84
C GLU A 234 15.59 0.29 6.30
N GLY A 235 16.66 -0.43 6.60
CA GLY A 235 16.84 -1.83 6.28
C GLY A 235 17.74 -2.06 5.08
N VAL A 236 17.34 -2.97 4.19
CA VAL A 236 18.15 -3.37 3.03
C VAL A 236 18.26 -2.24 1.99
N PRO A 237 19.42 -2.08 1.31
CA PRO A 237 19.54 -1.16 0.18
C PRO A 237 18.54 -1.50 -0.92
N MET A 238 17.97 -0.47 -1.53
CA MET A 238 16.91 -0.56 -2.54
C MET A 238 17.30 0.18 -3.82
N GLY A 239 16.47 0.14 -4.84
CA GLY A 239 16.74 0.78 -6.12
C GLY A 239 17.07 2.27 -6.02
N THR A 240 16.37 3.02 -5.15
CA THR A 240 16.52 4.48 -4.99
C THR A 240 16.65 4.91 -3.53
N ARG A 241 16.83 3.96 -2.60
CA ARG A 241 16.91 4.22 -1.16
C ARG A 241 18.12 3.50 -0.57
N CYS A 242 18.87 4.19 0.28
CA CYS A 242 20.14 3.68 0.82
C CYS A 242 19.98 2.48 1.76
N GLY A 243 18.81 2.29 2.39
CA GLY A 243 18.68 1.36 3.49
C GLY A 243 19.42 1.85 4.74
N ASP A 244 19.90 0.90 5.55
CA ASP A 244 20.68 1.21 6.75
C ASP A 244 22.00 1.89 6.39
N MET A 245 22.28 2.98 7.07
CA MET A 245 23.59 3.64 7.04
C MET A 245 23.84 4.38 8.35
N ASP A 246 25.10 4.65 8.67
CA ASP A 246 25.46 5.51 9.79
C ASP A 246 24.93 6.95 9.53
N PRO A 247 24.03 7.48 10.38
CA PRO A 247 23.48 8.84 10.22
C PRO A 247 24.54 9.94 10.20
N ALA A 248 25.70 9.73 10.81
CA ALA A 248 26.81 10.68 10.81
C ALA A 248 27.36 10.92 9.39
N ILE A 249 27.18 9.96 8.46
CA ILE A 249 27.57 10.12 7.04
C ILE A 249 26.84 11.31 6.42
N VAL A 250 25.57 11.50 6.71
CA VAL A 250 24.78 12.63 6.18
C VAL A 250 25.42 13.95 6.60
N ILE A 251 25.67 14.12 7.88
CA ILE A 251 26.29 15.34 8.44
C ILE A 251 27.70 15.55 7.90
N TYR A 252 28.48 14.48 7.79
CA TYR A 252 29.84 14.52 7.22
C TYR A 252 29.84 15.02 5.77
N LEU A 253 28.98 14.45 4.92
CA LEU A 253 28.88 14.83 3.51
C LEU A 253 28.33 16.24 3.33
N MET A 254 27.30 16.64 4.09
CA MET A 254 26.78 18.01 4.07
C MET A 254 27.89 19.02 4.33
N LYS A 255 28.69 18.82 5.38
CA LYS A 255 29.83 19.71 5.71
C LYS A 255 30.91 19.69 4.66
N LYS A 256 31.27 18.47 4.14
CA LYS A 256 32.39 18.31 3.20
C LYS A 256 32.07 18.83 1.80
N LEU A 257 30.84 18.69 1.36
CA LEU A 257 30.39 19.06 0.01
C LEU A 257 29.62 20.38 -0.05
N GLY A 258 29.38 21.04 1.10
CA GLY A 258 28.60 22.26 1.17
C GLY A 258 27.13 22.08 0.83
N LEU A 259 26.56 20.90 1.12
CA LEU A 259 25.17 20.58 0.85
C LEU A 259 24.27 21.08 1.98
N ASP A 260 23.04 21.43 1.66
CA ASP A 260 21.98 21.70 2.62
C ASP A 260 21.02 20.49 2.76
N ALA A 261 19.99 20.64 3.57
CA ALA A 261 19.02 19.58 3.84
C ALA A 261 17.89 19.48 2.78
N LYS A 262 18.02 20.23 1.67
CA LYS A 262 17.00 20.23 0.60
C LYS A 262 17.36 19.25 -0.51
#